data_2a8da46ea3b17cb618da804b513ddc90
#
_entry.id   2a8da46ea3b17cb618da804b513ddc90
#
_cell.length_a   1.000
_cell.length_b   1.000
_cell.length_c   1.000
_cell.angle_alpha   90.00
_cell.angle_beta   90.00
_cell.angle_gamma   90.00
#
_symmetry.space_group_name_H-M   'P 1'
#
loop_
_entity.id
_entity.type
_entity.pdbx_description
1 polymer ?
#
loop_
_entity_poly.entity_id
_entity_poly.type
_entity_poly.pdbx_seq_one_letter_code
_entity_poly.pdbx_strand_id
1 'polypeptide(L)'
;MSRIRSLTLTISAVTIAYVCFVITTGTATRAEEPSAMQGLAAWQQVYSVLTHPRCINCHTATKYPQQGDDRHRHFANVVRGPANTGVPGLNCSSCHQKANADSTGVPGGHNWHLAPLSMKWQEENDRPLSSAMLCRVLKDRSKNHNLDGPGLLKHHEEEALVHWAWNPGRRPDGSMRTRPPLTHPQFVVATRQWVEAGMPCPTER
;
A
#
# COMPACT_ATOMS: atom_id res chain seq x y z
N MET A 1 -5.94 92.61 -58.66
CA MET A 1 -4.71 91.98 -58.07
C MET A 1 -5.14 91.17 -56.86
N SER A 2 -5.40 89.89 -57.05
CA SER A 2 -5.87 89.04 -56.02
C SER A 2 -4.83 87.91 -55.78
N ARG A 3 -4.31 87.85 -54.60
CA ARG A 3 -3.33 86.79 -54.19
C ARG A 3 -4.10 85.58 -53.62
N ILE A 4 -4.02 84.48 -54.35
CA ILE A 4 -4.53 83.16 -53.86
C ILE A 4 -3.47 82.53 -52.95
N ARG A 5 -3.78 82.35 -51.72
CA ARG A 5 -2.93 81.59 -50.79
C ARG A 5 -3.32 80.11 -50.88
N SER A 6 -2.39 79.28 -51.33
CA SER A 6 -2.51 77.85 -51.27
C SER A 6 -2.37 77.34 -49.82
N LEU A 7 -3.38 76.59 -49.38
CA LEU A 7 -3.37 75.93 -48.11
C LEU A 7 -2.95 74.44 -48.33
N THR A 8 -1.76 74.07 -47.88
CA THR A 8 -1.27 72.67 -47.91
C THR A 8 -1.77 71.97 -46.73
N LEU A 9 -2.62 70.94 -46.99
CA LEU A 9 -3.16 70.04 -45.96
C LEU A 9 -2.15 68.90 -45.76
N THR A 10 -1.51 68.85 -44.59
CA THR A 10 -0.68 67.70 -44.18
C THR A 10 -1.54 66.63 -43.50
N ILE A 11 -1.66 65.50 -44.17
CA ILE A 11 -2.37 64.28 -43.58
C ILE A 11 -1.34 63.52 -42.76
N SER A 12 -1.50 63.58 -41.45
CA SER A 12 -0.73 62.74 -40.56
C SER A 12 -1.36 61.31 -40.51
N ALA A 13 -0.63 60.36 -41.04
CA ALA A 13 -1.02 58.95 -40.93
C ALA A 13 -0.73 58.43 -39.49
N VAL A 14 -1.78 58.21 -38.71
CA VAL A 14 -1.68 57.54 -37.41
C VAL A 14 -1.72 56.04 -37.68
N THR A 15 -0.55 55.40 -37.54
CA THR A 15 -0.44 53.94 -37.60
C THR A 15 -0.89 53.36 -36.25
N ILE A 16 -2.08 52.76 -36.18
CA ILE A 16 -2.57 51.99 -35.02
C ILE A 16 -1.93 50.60 -35.07
N ALA A 17 -0.92 50.36 -34.23
CA ALA A 17 -0.37 49.05 -34.04
C ALA A 17 -1.33 48.24 -33.17
N TYR A 18 -2.06 47.28 -33.75
CA TYR A 18 -2.89 46.31 -33.07
C TYR A 18 -1.97 45.21 -32.48
N VAL A 19 -1.64 45.30 -31.19
CA VAL A 19 -0.96 44.23 -30.49
C VAL A 19 -1.98 43.16 -30.15
N CYS A 20 -2.05 42.07 -30.95
CA CYS A 20 -2.79 40.86 -30.60
C CYS A 20 -2.12 40.17 -29.41
N PHE A 21 -2.63 40.41 -28.23
CA PHE A 21 -2.26 39.66 -27.03
C PHE A 21 -2.99 38.28 -27.07
N VAL A 22 -2.29 37.26 -27.59
CA VAL A 22 -2.80 35.88 -27.56
C VAL A 22 -2.68 35.40 -26.11
N ILE A 23 -3.79 35.48 -25.38
CA ILE A 23 -3.93 34.83 -24.08
C ILE A 23 -4.02 33.32 -24.34
N THR A 24 -2.90 32.61 -24.27
CA THR A 24 -2.92 31.16 -24.18
C THR A 24 -3.45 30.79 -22.79
N THR A 25 -4.76 30.57 -22.70
CA THR A 25 -5.34 29.91 -21.52
C THR A 25 -4.86 28.46 -21.51
N GLY A 26 -3.73 28.22 -20.85
CA GLY A 26 -3.31 26.88 -20.52
C GLY A 26 -4.40 26.25 -19.66
N THR A 27 -5.22 25.39 -20.26
CA THR A 27 -6.09 24.48 -19.50
C THR A 27 -5.18 23.56 -18.71
N ALA A 28 -4.94 23.89 -17.43
CA ALA A 28 -4.37 22.94 -16.49
C ALA A 28 -5.32 21.74 -16.48
N THR A 29 -4.91 20.64 -17.08
CA THR A 29 -5.63 19.36 -16.96
C THR A 29 -5.59 18.99 -15.49
N ARG A 30 -6.71 19.24 -14.80
CA ARG A 30 -6.93 18.73 -13.45
C ARG A 30 -6.81 17.22 -13.55
N ALA A 31 -5.86 16.64 -12.80
CA ALA A 31 -5.76 15.19 -12.69
C ALA A 31 -7.14 14.68 -12.26
N GLU A 32 -7.72 13.79 -13.06
CA GLU A 32 -9.02 13.20 -12.77
C GLU A 32 -8.90 12.37 -11.49
N GLU A 33 -9.75 12.62 -10.51
CA GLU A 33 -9.81 11.84 -9.27
C GLU A 33 -10.06 10.36 -9.62
N PRO A 34 -9.30 9.39 -9.03
CA PRO A 34 -9.47 7.98 -9.34
C PRO A 34 -10.91 7.54 -9.11
N SER A 35 -11.50 6.86 -10.07
CA SER A 35 -12.87 6.36 -9.96
C SER A 35 -12.98 5.21 -8.95
N ALA A 36 -14.19 4.99 -8.38
CA ALA A 36 -14.43 3.85 -7.49
C ALA A 36 -14.09 2.50 -8.16
N MET A 37 -14.26 2.39 -9.48
CA MET A 37 -13.91 1.18 -10.23
C MET A 37 -12.40 0.96 -10.29
N GLN A 38 -11.61 2.02 -10.48
CA GLN A 38 -10.14 1.96 -10.42
C GLN A 38 -9.68 1.59 -9.01
N GLY A 39 -10.31 2.16 -7.98
CA GLY A 39 -10.04 1.81 -6.59
C GLY A 39 -10.35 0.34 -6.28
N LEU A 40 -11.44 -0.23 -6.79
CA LEU A 40 -11.76 -1.65 -6.64
C LEU A 40 -10.73 -2.55 -7.37
N ALA A 41 -10.27 -2.16 -8.55
CA ALA A 41 -9.23 -2.89 -9.27
C ALA A 41 -7.90 -2.86 -8.49
N ALA A 42 -7.52 -1.71 -7.95
CA ALA A 42 -6.34 -1.56 -7.09
C ALA A 42 -6.49 -2.40 -5.80
N TRP A 43 -7.67 -2.41 -5.19
CA TRP A 43 -7.95 -3.27 -4.04
C TRP A 43 -7.73 -4.75 -4.33
N GLN A 44 -8.12 -5.28 -5.50
CA GLN A 44 -7.88 -6.69 -5.83
C GLN A 44 -6.38 -7.03 -5.87
N GLN A 45 -5.54 -6.10 -6.32
CA GLN A 45 -4.09 -6.25 -6.28
C GLN A 45 -3.59 -6.25 -4.82
N VAL A 46 -4.05 -5.32 -3.99
CA VAL A 46 -3.73 -5.30 -2.55
C VAL A 46 -4.16 -6.61 -1.89
N TYR A 47 -5.39 -7.06 -2.11
CA TYR A 47 -5.93 -8.29 -1.55
C TYR A 47 -5.08 -9.53 -1.90
N SER A 48 -4.59 -9.63 -3.15
CA SER A 48 -3.73 -10.75 -3.57
C SER A 48 -2.41 -10.82 -2.79
N VAL A 49 -1.88 -9.69 -2.36
CA VAL A 49 -0.68 -9.61 -1.51
C VAL A 49 -1.02 -9.96 -0.07
N LEU A 50 -2.08 -9.38 0.50
CA LEU A 50 -2.44 -9.57 1.90
C LEU A 50 -2.81 -11.03 2.23
N THR A 51 -3.34 -11.77 1.27
CA THR A 51 -3.68 -13.20 1.41
C THR A 51 -2.52 -14.15 1.12
N HIS A 52 -1.37 -13.62 0.69
CA HIS A 52 -0.17 -14.41 0.49
C HIS A 52 0.41 -14.91 1.83
N PRO A 53 1.00 -16.11 1.91
CA PRO A 53 1.57 -16.67 3.15
C PRO A 53 2.53 -15.74 3.89
N ARG A 54 3.28 -14.88 3.18
CA ARG A 54 4.22 -13.91 3.81
C ARG A 54 3.51 -12.86 4.67
N CYS A 55 2.23 -12.62 4.45
CA CYS A 55 1.41 -11.68 5.21
C CYS A 55 0.48 -12.42 6.17
N ILE A 56 -0.32 -13.35 5.64
CA ILE A 56 -1.41 -13.97 6.40
C ILE A 56 -0.92 -14.91 7.52
N ASN A 57 0.31 -15.45 7.44
CA ASN A 57 0.90 -16.25 8.51
C ASN A 57 1.06 -15.47 9.83
N CYS A 58 1.33 -14.16 9.75
CA CYS A 58 1.38 -13.28 10.92
C CYS A 58 0.00 -12.71 11.27
N HIS A 59 -0.86 -12.49 10.27
CA HIS A 59 -2.24 -12.03 10.43
C HIS A 59 -3.23 -13.21 10.64
N THR A 60 -2.79 -14.20 11.36
CA THR A 60 -3.55 -15.43 11.64
C THR A 60 -4.65 -15.23 12.68
N ALA A 61 -5.74 -15.99 12.58
CA ALA A 61 -6.78 -16.08 13.60
C ALA A 61 -6.39 -16.98 14.79
N THR A 62 -5.30 -17.74 14.66
CA THR A 62 -4.89 -18.74 15.65
C THR A 62 -4.18 -18.13 16.86
N LYS A 63 -4.14 -18.88 17.95
CA LYS A 63 -3.34 -18.54 19.15
C LYS A 63 -1.84 -18.90 19.01
N TYR A 64 -1.41 -19.22 17.81
CA TYR A 64 -0.04 -19.56 17.45
C TYR A 64 0.31 -18.95 16.09
N PRO A 65 1.58 -18.69 15.78
CA PRO A 65 2.00 -18.27 14.45
C PRO A 65 1.86 -19.43 13.46
N GLN A 66 1.55 -19.10 12.22
CA GLN A 66 1.68 -20.02 11.09
C GLN A 66 3.00 -19.80 10.38
N GLN A 67 3.49 -20.81 9.65
CA GLN A 67 4.70 -20.71 8.84
C GLN A 67 4.59 -21.56 7.58
N GLY A 68 5.57 -21.37 6.68
CA GLY A 68 5.58 -22.06 5.39
C GLY A 68 4.61 -21.47 4.39
N ASP A 69 4.63 -21.99 3.17
CA ASP A 69 3.71 -21.59 2.11
C ASP A 69 2.37 -22.34 2.24
N ASP A 70 2.39 -23.48 2.89
CA ASP A 70 1.25 -24.31 3.29
C ASP A 70 0.56 -23.83 4.59
N ARG A 71 1.14 -22.80 5.25
CA ARG A 71 0.60 -22.15 6.43
C ARG A 71 0.38 -23.10 7.63
N HIS A 72 1.22 -24.12 7.77
CA HIS A 72 1.16 -25.01 8.92
C HIS A 72 1.51 -24.29 10.22
N ARG A 73 1.16 -24.91 11.36
CA ARG A 73 1.52 -24.40 12.68
C ARG A 73 3.03 -24.26 12.82
N HIS A 74 3.48 -23.15 13.41
CA HIS A 74 4.88 -22.91 13.70
C HIS A 74 5.51 -24.04 14.53
N PHE A 75 6.72 -24.46 14.16
CA PHE A 75 7.47 -25.45 14.90
C PHE A 75 7.79 -24.98 16.33
N ALA A 76 8.33 -25.87 17.17
CA ALA A 76 8.64 -25.62 18.57
C ALA A 76 7.46 -25.21 19.46
N ASN A 77 6.20 -25.46 19.01
CA ASN A 77 4.98 -25.15 19.77
C ASN A 77 4.89 -23.70 20.26
N VAL A 78 5.48 -22.76 19.54
CA VAL A 78 5.35 -21.34 19.85
C VAL A 78 3.89 -20.91 19.89
N VAL A 79 3.54 -20.09 20.87
CA VAL A 79 2.20 -19.51 21.01
C VAL A 79 2.28 -17.98 20.89
N ARG A 80 1.15 -17.35 20.58
CA ARG A 80 1.04 -15.90 20.38
C ARG A 80 1.48 -15.09 21.61
N GLY A 81 1.10 -15.52 22.80
CA GLY A 81 1.26 -14.73 24.02
C GLY A 81 0.40 -13.47 24.06
N PRO A 82 0.32 -12.78 25.21
CA PRO A 82 -0.56 -11.62 25.40
C PRO A 82 -0.14 -10.40 24.58
N ALA A 83 1.16 -10.23 24.33
CA ALA A 83 1.73 -9.12 23.55
C ALA A 83 1.98 -9.47 22.07
N ASN A 84 1.50 -10.61 21.58
CA ASN A 84 1.76 -11.13 20.22
C ASN A 84 3.25 -11.41 19.91
N THR A 85 4.11 -11.49 20.92
CA THR A 85 5.56 -11.67 20.82
C THR A 85 6.04 -13.00 21.39
N GLY A 86 5.12 -13.96 21.59
CA GLY A 86 5.40 -15.21 22.28
C GLY A 86 5.21 -15.12 23.79
N VAL A 87 5.74 -16.11 24.51
CA VAL A 87 5.66 -16.22 26.00
C VAL A 87 7.06 -16.29 26.59
N PRO A 88 7.23 -16.03 27.89
CA PRO A 88 8.53 -16.22 28.55
C PRO A 88 9.13 -17.59 28.25
N GLY A 89 10.40 -17.61 27.86
CA GLY A 89 11.13 -18.81 27.40
C GLY A 89 10.93 -19.18 25.93
N LEU A 90 9.89 -18.68 25.25
CA LEU A 90 9.62 -18.87 23.82
C LEU A 90 9.19 -17.54 23.14
N ASN A 91 9.90 -16.47 23.43
CA ASN A 91 9.70 -15.20 22.75
C ASN A 91 10.13 -15.30 21.27
N CYS A 92 9.43 -14.61 20.39
CA CYS A 92 9.79 -14.55 18.97
C CYS A 92 11.26 -14.14 18.76
N SER A 93 11.73 -13.13 19.50
CA SER A 93 13.09 -12.61 19.43
C SER A 93 14.18 -13.58 19.92
N SER A 94 13.81 -14.69 20.59
CA SER A 94 14.79 -15.73 20.98
C SER A 94 15.39 -16.43 19.75
N CYS A 95 14.62 -16.53 18.66
CA CYS A 95 15.06 -17.15 17.39
C CYS A 95 15.13 -16.14 16.25
N HIS A 96 14.11 -15.25 16.14
CA HIS A 96 14.03 -14.27 15.06
C HIS A 96 14.80 -13.02 15.40
N GLN A 97 16.01 -12.89 14.83
CA GLN A 97 16.90 -11.75 15.02
C GLN A 97 16.55 -10.61 14.03
N LYS A 98 17.34 -9.54 14.01
CA LYS A 98 17.10 -8.36 13.15
C LYS A 98 17.22 -8.64 11.64
N ALA A 99 17.82 -9.76 11.27
CA ALA A 99 18.04 -10.16 9.88
C ALA A 99 17.81 -11.67 9.72
N ASN A 100 17.55 -12.11 8.48
CA ASN A 100 17.48 -13.53 8.15
C ASN A 100 18.80 -14.24 8.45
N ALA A 101 18.72 -15.43 9.04
CA ALA A 101 19.84 -16.32 9.25
C ALA A 101 19.82 -17.41 8.17
N ASP A 102 20.37 -17.11 6.99
CA ASP A 102 20.28 -17.99 5.83
C ASP A 102 20.96 -19.35 6.03
N SER A 103 21.95 -19.44 6.93
CA SER A 103 22.62 -20.69 7.29
C SER A 103 21.72 -21.67 8.06
N THR A 104 20.75 -21.18 8.79
CA THR A 104 19.78 -21.98 9.57
C THR A 104 18.38 -21.96 8.97
N GLY A 105 18.13 -21.07 8.03
CA GLY A 105 16.83 -20.84 7.46
C GLY A 105 15.84 -20.14 8.42
N VAL A 106 16.31 -19.58 9.54
CA VAL A 106 15.44 -18.81 10.45
C VAL A 106 15.22 -17.41 9.86
N PRO A 107 13.98 -17.00 9.61
CA PRO A 107 13.72 -15.65 9.14
C PRO A 107 13.94 -14.63 10.26
N GLY A 108 14.31 -13.41 9.89
CA GLY A 108 14.51 -12.33 10.85
C GLY A 108 14.09 -10.99 10.28
N GLY A 109 13.74 -10.09 11.17
CA GLY A 109 13.34 -8.72 10.90
C GLY A 109 13.25 -7.94 12.20
N HIS A 110 13.32 -6.62 12.10
CA HIS A 110 13.21 -5.78 13.28
C HIS A 110 11.84 -5.97 13.95
N ASN A 111 11.83 -6.11 15.28
CA ASN A 111 10.62 -6.22 16.08
C ASN A 111 9.67 -7.35 15.64
N TRP A 112 10.19 -8.58 15.51
CA TRP A 112 9.43 -9.74 15.05
C TRP A 112 8.26 -10.08 15.99
N HIS A 113 7.03 -10.02 15.49
CA HIS A 113 5.80 -10.27 16.24
C HIS A 113 4.65 -10.68 15.32
N LEU A 114 3.56 -11.17 15.92
CA LEU A 114 2.30 -11.39 15.20
C LEU A 114 1.44 -10.14 15.19
N ALA A 115 0.70 -9.94 14.13
CA ALA A 115 -0.36 -8.93 14.12
C ALA A 115 -1.41 -9.22 15.22
N PRO A 116 -2.04 -8.22 15.83
CA PRO A 116 -3.07 -8.42 16.84
C PRO A 116 -4.28 -9.18 16.26
N LEU A 117 -5.02 -9.90 17.09
CA LEU A 117 -6.20 -10.66 16.65
C LEU A 117 -7.31 -9.78 16.05
N SER A 118 -7.33 -8.48 16.36
CA SER A 118 -8.22 -7.52 15.70
C SER A 118 -7.91 -7.38 14.20
N MET A 119 -6.65 -7.64 13.81
CA MET A 119 -6.15 -7.60 12.43
C MET A 119 -5.90 -9.01 11.87
N LYS A 120 -6.67 -9.99 12.27
CA LYS A 120 -6.67 -11.30 11.62
C LYS A 120 -7.26 -11.20 10.21
N TRP A 121 -6.63 -11.87 9.24
CA TRP A 121 -7.04 -11.86 7.83
C TRP A 121 -7.54 -13.22 7.34
N GLN A 122 -7.80 -14.12 8.27
CA GLN A 122 -8.36 -15.45 8.01
C GLN A 122 -9.49 -15.75 8.97
N GLU A 123 -10.33 -16.71 8.57
CA GLU A 123 -11.34 -17.36 9.40
C GLU A 123 -10.67 -18.35 10.35
N GLU A 124 -11.42 -18.87 11.32
CA GLU A 124 -10.90 -19.87 12.27
C GLU A 124 -10.57 -21.22 11.62
N ASN A 125 -11.12 -21.49 10.44
CA ASN A 125 -10.81 -22.67 9.61
C ASN A 125 -9.61 -22.45 8.66
N ASP A 126 -8.78 -21.45 8.91
CA ASP A 126 -7.59 -21.09 8.16
C ASP A 126 -7.84 -20.55 6.74
N ARG A 127 -9.08 -20.37 6.29
CA ARG A 127 -9.35 -19.75 5.01
C ARG A 127 -9.11 -18.23 5.09
N PRO A 128 -8.52 -17.62 4.07
CA PRO A 128 -8.47 -16.17 4.00
C PRO A 128 -9.88 -15.55 4.08
N LEU A 129 -10.01 -14.42 4.75
CA LEU A 129 -11.25 -13.62 4.69
C LEU A 129 -11.60 -13.30 3.24
N SER A 130 -12.88 -13.20 2.92
CA SER A 130 -13.31 -12.72 1.60
C SER A 130 -12.71 -11.33 1.32
N SER A 131 -12.58 -11.01 0.04
CA SER A 131 -12.05 -9.71 -0.39
C SER A 131 -12.86 -8.54 0.22
N ALA A 132 -14.19 -8.69 0.31
CA ALA A 132 -15.05 -7.71 0.94
C ALA A 132 -14.83 -7.60 2.46
N MET A 133 -14.72 -8.73 3.16
CA MET A 133 -14.49 -8.76 4.60
C MET A 133 -13.12 -8.17 4.96
N LEU A 134 -12.05 -8.57 4.26
CA LEU A 134 -10.72 -8.07 4.53
C LEU A 134 -10.62 -6.56 4.29
N CYS A 135 -11.24 -6.06 3.21
CA CYS A 135 -11.32 -4.63 2.95
C CYS A 135 -11.96 -3.86 4.12
N ARG A 136 -13.06 -4.36 4.66
CA ARG A 136 -13.71 -3.75 5.83
C ARG A 136 -12.85 -3.80 7.09
N VAL A 137 -12.12 -4.91 7.31
CA VAL A 137 -11.19 -5.02 8.45
C VAL A 137 -10.08 -3.97 8.36
N LEU A 138 -9.48 -3.77 7.18
CA LEU A 138 -8.44 -2.76 7.01
C LEU A 138 -8.96 -1.33 7.23
N LYS A 139 -10.20 -1.05 6.86
CA LYS A 139 -10.81 0.28 7.04
C LYS A 139 -11.31 0.53 8.46
N ASP A 140 -11.49 -0.50 9.27
CA ASP A 140 -12.02 -0.39 10.63
C ASP A 140 -10.91 0.12 11.58
N ARG A 141 -10.95 1.42 11.86
CA ARG A 141 -9.97 2.08 12.71
C ARG A 141 -9.93 1.53 14.14
N SER A 142 -11.00 0.90 14.62
CA SER A 142 -11.01 0.23 15.92
C SER A 142 -10.17 -1.06 15.93
N LYS A 143 -9.86 -1.62 14.76
CA LYS A 143 -9.09 -2.86 14.59
C LYS A 143 -7.65 -2.63 14.16
N ASN A 144 -7.42 -1.61 13.33
CA ASN A 144 -6.17 -1.37 12.61
C ASN A 144 -5.23 -0.35 13.28
N HIS A 145 -5.25 -0.22 14.62
CA HIS A 145 -4.47 0.78 15.38
C HIS A 145 -4.79 2.23 15.01
N ASN A 146 -6.06 2.51 14.69
CA ASN A 146 -6.56 3.83 14.33
C ASN A 146 -5.96 4.42 13.06
N LEU A 147 -5.43 3.60 12.14
CA LEU A 147 -4.90 4.06 10.86
C LEU A 147 -6.04 4.48 9.93
N ASP A 148 -5.86 5.62 9.30
CA ASP A 148 -6.63 6.08 8.14
C ASP A 148 -5.97 5.64 6.82
N GLY A 149 -6.46 6.10 5.69
CA GLY A 149 -5.90 5.75 4.39
C GLY A 149 -4.41 6.09 4.24
N PRO A 150 -4.00 7.35 4.51
CA PRO A 150 -2.59 7.72 4.53
C PRO A 150 -1.75 6.90 5.52
N GLY A 151 -2.29 6.60 6.70
CA GLY A 151 -1.63 5.77 7.69
C GLY A 151 -1.43 4.33 7.23
N LEU A 152 -2.42 3.73 6.56
CA LEU A 152 -2.31 2.41 5.95
C LEU A 152 -1.26 2.40 4.82
N LEU A 153 -1.27 3.42 3.97
CA LEU A 153 -0.26 3.55 2.91
C LEU A 153 1.14 3.63 3.50
N LYS A 154 1.35 4.48 4.50
CA LYS A 154 2.63 4.62 5.18
C LYS A 154 3.07 3.30 5.84
N HIS A 155 2.16 2.57 6.49
CA HIS A 155 2.43 1.26 7.07
C HIS A 155 2.88 0.25 6.00
N HIS A 156 2.20 0.19 4.85
CA HIS A 156 2.59 -0.69 3.75
C HIS A 156 3.92 -0.29 3.10
N GLU A 157 4.28 0.98 3.15
CA GLU A 157 5.49 1.53 2.54
C GLU A 157 6.73 1.41 3.43
N GLU A 158 6.59 1.58 4.77
CA GLU A 158 7.74 1.78 5.66
C GLU A 158 7.94 0.66 6.70
N GLU A 159 6.90 -0.15 7.02
CA GLU A 159 6.99 -1.11 8.12
C GLU A 159 7.99 -2.23 7.80
N ALA A 160 8.91 -2.47 8.74
CA ALA A 160 10.02 -3.43 8.55
C ALA A 160 9.54 -4.86 8.28
N LEU A 161 8.48 -5.33 8.95
CA LEU A 161 7.93 -6.67 8.74
C LEU A 161 7.12 -6.76 7.43
N VAL A 162 6.58 -5.65 6.93
CA VAL A 162 6.01 -5.57 5.58
C VAL A 162 7.12 -5.75 4.55
N HIS A 163 8.23 -5.00 4.68
CA HIS A 163 9.40 -5.14 3.79
C HIS A 163 9.98 -6.55 3.80
N TRP A 164 9.98 -7.22 4.96
CA TRP A 164 10.46 -8.59 5.06
C TRP A 164 9.72 -9.54 4.10
N ALA A 165 8.44 -9.34 3.83
CA ALA A 165 7.66 -10.20 2.94
C ALA A 165 8.29 -10.34 1.54
N TRP A 166 9.03 -9.34 1.07
CA TRP A 166 9.75 -9.35 -0.21
C TRP A 166 11.22 -9.77 -0.10
N ASN A 167 11.75 -9.85 1.12
CA ASN A 167 13.07 -10.40 1.41
C ASN A 167 13.00 -11.50 2.50
N PRO A 168 12.23 -12.58 2.27
CA PRO A 168 11.90 -13.55 3.32
C PRO A 168 13.06 -14.53 3.63
N GLY A 169 14.18 -14.42 2.95
CA GLY A 169 15.34 -15.29 3.13
C GLY A 169 15.13 -16.72 2.60
N ARG A 170 16.01 -17.62 3.01
CA ARG A 170 16.00 -19.02 2.61
C ARG A 170 15.28 -19.91 3.62
N ARG A 171 14.84 -21.09 3.15
CA ARG A 171 14.41 -22.20 4.01
C ARG A 171 15.65 -22.95 4.54
N PRO A 172 15.48 -23.84 5.55
CA PRO A 172 16.59 -24.67 6.06
C PRO A 172 17.22 -25.58 5.00
N ASP A 173 16.48 -25.95 3.95
CA ASP A 173 16.97 -26.72 2.80
C ASP A 173 17.73 -25.87 1.76
N GLY A 174 17.92 -24.58 2.04
CA GLY A 174 18.58 -23.61 1.16
C GLY A 174 17.71 -23.04 0.05
N SER A 175 16.48 -23.52 -0.16
CA SER A 175 15.56 -22.98 -1.16
C SER A 175 15.04 -21.60 -0.76
N MET A 176 14.70 -20.76 -1.76
CA MET A 176 14.11 -19.44 -1.48
C MET A 176 12.65 -19.58 -1.04
N ARG A 177 12.25 -18.77 -0.08
CA ARG A 177 10.82 -18.61 0.23
C ARG A 177 10.10 -17.87 -0.89
N THR A 178 8.85 -18.24 -1.14
CA THR A 178 8.00 -17.52 -2.11
C THR A 178 7.79 -16.08 -1.67
N ARG A 179 7.60 -15.20 -2.64
CA ARG A 179 7.31 -13.78 -2.46
C ARG A 179 5.88 -13.49 -2.86
N PRO A 180 5.28 -12.39 -2.37
CA PRO A 180 3.98 -11.92 -2.86
C PRO A 180 3.95 -11.75 -4.38
N PRO A 181 2.74 -11.80 -4.99
CA PRO A 181 2.60 -11.78 -6.46
C PRO A 181 2.99 -10.45 -7.11
N LEU A 182 2.99 -9.35 -6.35
CA LEU A 182 3.47 -8.04 -6.78
C LEU A 182 4.85 -7.76 -6.18
N THR A 183 5.64 -6.92 -6.83
CA THR A 183 6.81 -6.31 -6.17
C THR A 183 6.34 -5.34 -5.07
N HIS A 184 7.20 -5.04 -4.09
CA HIS A 184 6.84 -4.08 -3.03
C HIS A 184 6.45 -2.70 -3.59
N PRO A 185 7.18 -2.09 -4.56
CA PRO A 185 6.73 -0.84 -5.16
C PRO A 185 5.35 -0.94 -5.85
N GLN A 186 5.05 -2.05 -6.53
CA GLN A 186 3.73 -2.25 -7.15
C GLN A 186 2.62 -2.36 -6.09
N PHE A 187 2.88 -3.04 -4.98
CA PHE A 187 1.94 -3.13 -3.86
C PHE A 187 1.66 -1.74 -3.23
N VAL A 188 2.71 -0.94 -3.03
CA VAL A 188 2.59 0.44 -2.54
C VAL A 188 1.77 1.31 -3.50
N VAL A 189 2.04 1.21 -4.81
CA VAL A 189 1.25 1.92 -5.84
C VAL A 189 -0.21 1.48 -5.82
N ALA A 190 -0.50 0.18 -5.75
CA ALA A 190 -1.87 -0.32 -5.65
C ALA A 190 -2.57 0.17 -4.36
N THR A 191 -1.87 0.17 -3.22
CA THR A 191 -2.40 0.72 -1.98
C THR A 191 -2.72 2.20 -2.12
N ARG A 192 -1.82 3.00 -2.70
CA ARG A 192 -2.02 4.43 -2.95
C ARG A 192 -3.25 4.69 -3.80
N GLN A 193 -3.38 3.99 -4.93
CA GLN A 193 -4.54 4.12 -5.83
C GLN A 193 -5.85 3.77 -5.13
N TRP A 194 -5.84 2.73 -4.29
CA TRP A 194 -7.02 2.36 -3.50
C TRP A 194 -7.38 3.44 -2.48
N VAL A 195 -6.38 4.01 -1.80
CA VAL A 195 -6.57 5.09 -0.81
C VAL A 195 -7.08 6.36 -1.48
N GLU A 196 -6.47 6.81 -2.59
CA GLU A 196 -6.86 8.00 -3.36
C GLU A 196 -8.27 7.88 -3.94
N ALA A 197 -8.71 6.67 -4.28
CA ALA A 197 -10.08 6.40 -4.71
C ALA A 197 -11.11 6.31 -3.54
N GLY A 198 -10.73 6.68 -2.31
CA GLY A 198 -11.60 6.64 -1.14
C GLY A 198 -11.78 5.25 -0.52
N MET A 199 -10.88 4.33 -0.81
CA MET A 199 -10.86 2.96 -0.28
C MET A 199 -12.19 2.20 -0.51
N PRO A 200 -12.68 2.07 -1.75
CA PRO A 200 -13.89 1.31 -2.04
C PRO A 200 -13.68 -0.17 -1.70
N CYS A 201 -14.70 -0.80 -1.10
CA CYS A 201 -14.71 -2.24 -0.84
C CYS A 201 -15.67 -2.94 -1.78
N PRO A 202 -15.34 -4.16 -2.26
CA PRO A 202 -16.28 -4.95 -3.04
C PRO A 202 -17.50 -5.33 -2.18
N THR A 203 -18.64 -5.56 -2.84
CA THR A 203 -19.82 -6.15 -2.20
C THR A 203 -19.59 -7.65 -1.99
N GLU A 204 -20.16 -8.21 -0.92
CA GLU A 204 -20.24 -9.66 -0.76
C GLU A 204 -21.15 -10.25 -1.85
N ARG A 205 -20.69 -11.32 -2.47
CA ARG A 205 -21.50 -12.13 -3.38
C ARG A 205 -22.01 -13.34 -2.65
#